data_85dbb763bfd12a2a7c1fde771981a22b
#
_entry.id   85dbb763bfd12a2a7c1fde771981a22b
#
_cell.length_a   1.000
_cell.length_b   1.000
_cell.length_c   1.000
_cell.angle_alpha   90.00
_cell.angle_beta   90.00
_cell.angle_gamma   90.00
#
_symmetry.space_group_name_H-M   'P 1'
#
loop_
_entity.id
_entity.type
_entity.pdbx_description
1 polymer ?
#
loop_
_entity_poly.entity_id
_entity_poly.type
_entity_poly.pdbx_seq_one_letter_code
_entity_poly.pdbx_strand_id
1 'polypeptide(L)'
;LSGIADYLGNKKAFLKFFCYLGSLSCMGLYFFDLESIYMSLGFYFFGLIGFWGSLVFYNSYLPDIAFPEQQDAVSAKGFSMGYIGSVLLLIVNLAMVMKPESFGLPADGQGSITAMRMSFIMVGIWWMGFSQYTFAVLPKGVTSGKKLTKQVVFNGYNELKKVYDALTHNLRLKRYLVAFFVYSM
;
A
#
# COMPACT_ATOMS: atom_id res chain seq x y z
N LEU A 1 -8.30 -12.09 0.14
CA LEU A 1 -7.52 -11.82 1.36
C LEU A 1 -8.29 -10.94 2.34
N SER A 2 -9.00 -9.87 1.88
CA SER A 2 -9.78 -9.01 2.80
C SER A 2 -10.85 -9.81 3.55
N GLY A 3 -11.64 -10.64 2.86
CA GLY A 3 -12.64 -11.50 3.50
C GLY A 3 -12.07 -12.47 4.54
N ILE A 4 -10.83 -12.94 4.35
CA ILE A 4 -10.12 -13.78 5.34
C ILE A 4 -9.73 -12.92 6.56
N ALA A 5 -9.23 -11.72 6.34
CA ALA A 5 -8.84 -10.82 7.41
C ALA A 5 -10.05 -10.35 8.23
N ASP A 6 -11.18 -10.08 7.59
CA ASP A 6 -12.44 -9.72 8.24
C ASP A 6 -12.97 -10.88 9.08
N TYR A 7 -12.90 -12.12 8.56
CA TYR A 7 -13.32 -13.32 9.28
C TYR A 7 -12.43 -13.61 10.51
N LEU A 8 -11.12 -13.37 10.41
CA LEU A 8 -10.17 -13.56 11.50
C LEU A 8 -10.13 -12.40 12.49
N GLY A 9 -10.69 -11.25 12.13
CA GLY A 9 -10.62 -10.04 12.94
C GLY A 9 -9.22 -9.45 13.09
N ASN A 10 -8.27 -9.82 12.23
CA ASN A 10 -6.86 -9.47 12.36
C ASN A 10 -6.35 -8.56 11.22
N LYS A 11 -7.17 -7.56 10.83
CA LYS A 11 -6.84 -6.58 9.78
C LYS A 11 -5.45 -5.95 9.96
N LYS A 12 -5.07 -5.68 11.22
CA LYS A 12 -3.80 -5.02 11.57
C LYS A 12 -2.57 -5.84 11.22
N ALA A 13 -2.61 -7.16 11.43
CA ALA A 13 -1.49 -8.04 11.08
C ALA A 13 -1.29 -8.11 9.55
N PHE A 14 -2.38 -8.19 8.79
CA PHE A 14 -2.31 -8.15 7.33
C PHE A 14 -1.79 -6.81 6.82
N LEU A 15 -2.27 -5.69 7.37
CA LEU A 15 -1.75 -4.36 7.04
C LEU A 15 -0.26 -4.27 7.29
N LYS A 16 0.23 -4.71 8.46
CA LYS A 16 1.66 -4.76 8.78
C LYS A 16 2.45 -5.60 7.79
N PHE A 17 1.97 -6.81 7.50
CA PHE A 17 2.63 -7.71 6.55
C PHE A 17 2.81 -7.05 5.18
N PHE A 18 1.74 -6.47 4.62
CA PHE A 18 1.82 -5.84 3.30
C PHE A 18 2.65 -4.56 3.30
N CYS A 19 2.61 -3.74 4.37
CA CYS A 19 3.48 -2.58 4.50
C CYS A 19 4.96 -2.98 4.56
N TYR A 20 5.31 -4.00 5.33
CA TYR A 20 6.70 -4.47 5.39
C TYR A 20 7.13 -5.13 4.08
N LEU A 21 6.28 -5.95 3.48
CA LEU A 21 6.58 -6.54 2.17
C LEU A 21 6.85 -5.46 1.13
N GLY A 22 5.99 -4.44 1.04
CA GLY A 22 6.11 -3.35 0.08
C GLY A 22 7.35 -2.48 0.33
N SER A 23 7.59 -2.06 1.57
CA SER A 23 8.73 -1.21 1.92
C SER A 23 10.07 -1.91 1.73
N LEU A 24 10.19 -3.18 2.13
CA LEU A 24 11.40 -3.97 1.92
C LEU A 24 11.65 -4.25 0.43
N SER A 25 10.61 -4.55 -0.33
CA SER A 25 10.72 -4.73 -1.78
C SER A 25 11.14 -3.44 -2.47
N CYS A 26 10.62 -2.29 -2.01
CA CYS A 26 11.03 -0.98 -2.52
C CYS A 26 12.52 -0.73 -2.23
N MET A 27 13.01 -1.02 -1.02
CA MET A 27 14.44 -0.92 -0.72
C MET A 27 15.27 -1.90 -1.56
N GLY A 28 14.76 -3.09 -1.87
CA GLY A 28 15.41 -4.07 -2.74
C GLY A 28 15.64 -3.56 -4.16
N LEU A 29 14.86 -2.60 -4.65
CA LEU A 29 15.08 -1.93 -5.94
C LEU A 29 16.36 -1.09 -5.98
N TYR A 30 17.04 -0.86 -4.86
CA TYR A 30 18.40 -0.30 -4.84
C TYR A 30 19.38 -1.12 -5.70
N PHE A 31 19.19 -2.44 -5.75
CA PHE A 31 20.00 -3.35 -6.56
C PHE A 31 19.52 -3.44 -8.01
N PHE A 32 18.72 -2.48 -8.45
CA PHE A 32 18.27 -2.45 -9.84
C PHE A 32 19.47 -2.36 -10.79
N ASP A 33 19.59 -3.38 -11.67
CA ASP A 33 20.56 -3.42 -12.73
C ASP A 33 19.99 -4.10 -13.96
N LEU A 34 20.45 -3.69 -15.15
CA LEU A 34 20.02 -4.30 -16.40
C LEU A 34 20.48 -5.76 -16.54
N GLU A 35 21.62 -6.10 -15.93
CA GLU A 35 22.13 -7.48 -15.91
C GLU A 35 21.28 -8.41 -15.04
N SER A 36 20.63 -7.88 -14.03
CA SER A 36 19.76 -8.61 -13.08
C SER A 36 18.30 -8.20 -13.14
N ILE A 37 17.80 -7.90 -14.35
CA ILE A 37 16.46 -7.34 -14.55
C ILE A 37 15.34 -8.22 -13.98
N TYR A 38 15.47 -9.54 -14.04
CA TYR A 38 14.45 -10.45 -13.46
C TYR A 38 14.33 -10.34 -11.95
N MET A 39 15.45 -10.14 -11.25
CA MET A 39 15.44 -9.89 -9.79
C MET A 39 14.77 -8.56 -9.49
N SER A 40 15.09 -7.53 -10.25
CA SER A 40 14.50 -6.19 -10.11
C SER A 40 12.99 -6.20 -10.37
N LEU A 41 12.54 -6.92 -11.40
CA LEU A 41 11.12 -7.15 -11.67
C LEU A 41 10.44 -7.92 -10.53
N GLY A 42 11.14 -8.87 -9.91
CA GLY A 42 10.65 -9.58 -8.73
C GLY A 42 10.39 -8.61 -7.55
N PHE A 43 11.34 -7.74 -7.23
CA PHE A 43 11.16 -6.71 -6.19
C PHE A 43 10.02 -5.76 -6.55
N TYR A 44 9.93 -5.31 -7.80
CA TYR A 44 8.84 -4.46 -8.26
C TYR A 44 7.48 -5.14 -8.09
N PHE A 45 7.37 -6.41 -8.48
CA PHE A 45 6.14 -7.20 -8.35
C PHE A 45 5.69 -7.34 -6.88
N PHE A 46 6.61 -7.71 -5.98
CA PHE A 46 6.31 -7.78 -4.56
C PHE A 46 6.01 -6.41 -3.94
N GLY A 47 6.67 -5.37 -4.42
CA GLY A 47 6.38 -3.99 -4.04
C GLY A 47 4.94 -3.59 -4.40
N LEU A 48 4.49 -3.92 -5.61
CA LEU A 48 3.09 -3.69 -6.03
C LEU A 48 2.08 -4.48 -5.18
N ILE A 49 2.36 -5.75 -4.92
CA ILE A 49 1.51 -6.57 -4.03
C ILE A 49 1.44 -5.95 -2.63
N GLY A 50 2.58 -5.52 -2.09
CA GLY A 50 2.65 -4.85 -0.79
C GLY A 50 1.84 -3.56 -0.76
N PHE A 51 1.98 -2.73 -1.81
CA PHE A 51 1.25 -1.47 -1.93
C PHE A 51 -0.27 -1.68 -2.02
N TRP A 52 -0.73 -2.44 -3.00
CA TRP A 52 -2.17 -2.68 -3.19
C TRP A 52 -2.78 -3.43 -2.01
N GLY A 53 -2.05 -4.41 -1.45
CA GLY A 53 -2.50 -5.14 -0.26
C GLY A 53 -2.64 -4.22 0.95
N SER A 54 -1.66 -3.36 1.23
CA SER A 54 -1.72 -2.41 2.34
C SER A 54 -2.86 -1.39 2.17
N LEU A 55 -3.10 -0.91 0.95
CA LEU A 55 -4.16 0.04 0.65
C LEU A 55 -5.56 -0.54 0.91
N VAL A 56 -5.79 -1.81 0.55
CA VAL A 56 -7.07 -2.49 0.82
C VAL A 56 -7.34 -2.53 2.33
N PHE A 57 -6.34 -2.92 3.13
CA PHE A 57 -6.51 -2.99 4.58
C PHE A 57 -6.57 -1.60 5.23
N TYR A 58 -5.81 -0.63 4.75
CA TYR A 58 -5.90 0.76 5.20
C TYR A 58 -7.31 1.31 5.02
N ASN A 59 -7.88 1.18 3.83
CA ASN A 59 -9.23 1.66 3.54
C ASN A 59 -10.31 0.92 4.36
N SER A 60 -10.09 -0.34 4.71
CA SER A 60 -11.04 -1.11 5.54
C SER A 60 -11.16 -0.61 6.98
N TYR A 61 -10.24 0.25 7.44
CA TYR A 61 -10.32 0.88 8.76
C TYR A 61 -11.22 2.11 8.80
N LEU A 62 -11.56 2.68 7.65
CA LEU A 62 -12.34 3.93 7.62
C LEU A 62 -13.67 3.83 8.37
N PRO A 63 -14.48 2.76 8.23
CA PRO A 63 -15.68 2.56 9.03
C PRO A 63 -15.42 2.34 10.53
N ASP A 64 -14.22 1.84 10.89
CA ASP A 64 -13.87 1.54 12.27
C ASP A 64 -13.40 2.80 13.04
N ILE A 65 -12.99 3.87 12.32
CA ILE A 65 -12.41 5.10 12.90
C ILE A 65 -13.24 6.36 12.67
N ALA A 66 -14.27 6.31 11.83
CA ALA A 66 -15.10 7.47 11.48
C ALA A 66 -16.57 7.09 11.34
N PHE A 67 -17.45 7.94 11.87
CA PHE A 67 -18.90 7.82 11.64
C PHE A 67 -19.21 8.02 10.15
N PRO A 68 -20.32 7.44 9.63
CA PRO A 68 -20.65 7.51 8.21
C PRO A 68 -20.63 8.93 7.63
N GLU A 69 -21.10 9.93 8.39
CA GLU A 69 -21.14 11.33 7.98
C GLU A 69 -19.77 12.00 7.92
N GLN A 70 -18.75 11.40 8.56
CA GLN A 70 -17.38 11.92 8.65
C GLN A 70 -16.39 11.20 7.73
N GLN A 71 -16.77 10.06 7.16
CA GLN A 71 -15.86 9.20 6.39
C GLN A 71 -15.23 9.93 5.21
N ASP A 72 -16.01 10.70 4.47
CA ASP A 72 -15.52 11.46 3.31
C ASP A 72 -14.48 12.52 3.74
N ALA A 73 -14.76 13.24 4.83
CA ALA A 73 -13.86 14.28 5.32
C ALA A 73 -12.55 13.69 5.88
N VAL A 74 -12.62 12.56 6.60
CA VAL A 74 -11.45 11.85 7.13
C VAL A 74 -10.61 11.27 5.99
N SER A 75 -11.26 10.65 5.01
CA SER A 75 -10.61 10.11 3.82
C SER A 75 -9.90 11.22 3.03
N ALA A 76 -10.57 12.34 2.77
CA ALA A 76 -10.00 13.48 2.06
C ALA A 76 -8.76 14.06 2.78
N LYS A 77 -8.81 14.20 4.11
CA LYS A 77 -7.64 14.62 4.91
C LYS A 77 -6.48 13.62 4.80
N GLY A 78 -6.77 12.32 4.87
CA GLY A 78 -5.76 11.29 4.73
C GLY A 78 -5.05 11.34 3.39
N PHE A 79 -5.80 11.45 2.29
CA PHE A 79 -5.23 11.63 0.95
C PHE A 79 -4.42 12.93 0.82
N SER A 80 -4.92 14.04 1.34
CA SER A 80 -4.20 15.32 1.31
C SER A 80 -2.86 15.24 2.02
N MET A 81 -2.80 14.63 3.20
CA MET A 81 -1.54 14.42 3.91
C MET A 81 -0.59 13.47 3.16
N GLY A 82 -1.13 12.44 2.51
CA GLY A 82 -0.37 11.55 1.65
C GLY A 82 0.27 12.29 0.47
N TYR A 83 -0.47 13.18 -0.20
CA TYR A 83 0.08 14.03 -1.28
C TYR A 83 1.17 14.98 -0.77
N ILE A 84 0.97 15.64 0.37
CA ILE A 84 2.00 16.50 0.96
C ILE A 84 3.27 15.69 1.25
N GLY A 85 3.14 14.53 1.89
CA GLY A 85 4.27 13.67 2.20
C GLY A 85 5.00 13.17 0.93
N SER A 86 4.26 12.78 -0.10
CA SER A 86 4.85 12.33 -1.37
C SER A 86 5.58 13.44 -2.11
N VAL A 87 5.04 14.67 -2.13
CA VAL A 87 5.68 15.84 -2.74
C VAL A 87 6.98 16.19 -2.02
N LEU A 88 6.96 16.21 -0.68
CA LEU A 88 8.17 16.47 0.10
C LEU A 88 9.28 15.46 -0.21
N LEU A 89 8.96 14.18 -0.20
CA LEU A 89 9.92 13.13 -0.52
C LEU A 89 10.40 13.21 -1.97
N LEU A 90 9.50 13.51 -2.91
CA LEU A 90 9.83 13.70 -4.32
C LEU A 90 10.83 14.85 -4.52
N ILE A 91 10.62 16.00 -3.86
CA ILE A 91 11.53 17.16 -3.94
C ILE A 91 12.92 16.76 -3.45
N VAL A 92 13.02 16.07 -2.31
CA VAL A 92 14.32 15.63 -1.77
C VAL A 92 15.02 14.67 -2.72
N ASN A 93 14.30 13.66 -3.23
CA ASN A 93 14.85 12.69 -4.17
C ASN A 93 15.30 13.37 -5.49
N LEU A 94 14.49 14.29 -6.01
CA LEU A 94 14.82 15.02 -7.22
C LEU A 94 16.04 15.90 -7.03
N ALA A 95 16.14 16.61 -5.89
CA ALA A 95 17.32 17.41 -5.55
C ALA A 95 18.58 16.56 -5.47
N MET A 96 18.48 15.35 -4.89
CA MET A 96 19.59 14.40 -4.79
C MET A 96 20.05 13.89 -6.16
N VAL A 97 19.11 13.63 -7.09
CA VAL A 97 19.43 13.18 -8.45
C VAL A 97 20.01 14.31 -9.31
N MET A 98 19.48 15.54 -9.15
CA MET A 98 19.94 16.71 -9.93
C MET A 98 21.26 17.29 -9.46
N LYS A 99 21.54 17.19 -8.16
CA LYS A 99 22.77 17.72 -7.53
C LYS A 99 23.36 16.68 -6.58
N PRO A 100 23.87 15.55 -7.09
CA PRO A 100 24.39 14.48 -6.28
C PRO A 100 25.57 14.90 -5.39
N GLU A 101 26.39 15.83 -5.86
CA GLU A 101 27.53 16.42 -5.13
C GLU A 101 27.12 17.08 -3.80
N SER A 102 25.92 17.71 -3.75
CA SER A 102 25.41 18.31 -2.51
C SER A 102 25.08 17.28 -1.44
N PHE A 103 24.98 16.02 -1.80
CA PHE A 103 24.71 14.87 -0.92
C PHE A 103 25.93 13.95 -0.75
N GLY A 104 27.12 14.43 -1.15
CA GLY A 104 28.37 13.68 -1.01
C GLY A 104 28.56 12.57 -2.05
N LEU A 105 27.81 12.59 -3.14
CA LEU A 105 27.92 11.67 -4.26
C LEU A 105 28.78 12.29 -5.38
N PRO A 106 29.40 11.48 -6.28
CA PRO A 106 30.14 12.02 -7.42
C PRO A 106 29.30 12.95 -8.31
N ALA A 107 29.94 13.99 -8.88
CA ALA A 107 29.28 14.97 -9.74
C ALA A 107 29.06 14.48 -11.18
N ASP A 108 29.30 13.21 -11.45
CA ASP A 108 29.18 12.57 -12.76
C ASP A 108 27.86 11.79 -12.92
N GLY A 109 27.68 11.17 -14.08
CA GLY A 109 26.50 10.34 -14.36
C GLY A 109 26.35 9.15 -13.38
N GLN A 110 27.45 8.65 -12.83
CA GLN A 110 27.42 7.58 -11.81
C GLN A 110 26.81 8.07 -10.48
N GLY A 111 27.09 9.31 -10.11
CA GLY A 111 26.48 9.92 -8.92
C GLY A 111 24.96 10.05 -9.06
N SER A 112 24.46 10.44 -10.22
CA SER A 112 23.01 10.52 -10.48
C SER A 112 22.36 9.12 -10.46
N ILE A 113 23.00 8.10 -11.01
CA ILE A 113 22.52 6.71 -10.95
C ILE A 113 22.49 6.21 -9.49
N THR A 114 23.53 6.49 -8.72
CA THR A 114 23.59 6.14 -7.30
C THR A 114 22.50 6.86 -6.52
N ALA A 115 22.27 8.15 -6.80
CA ALA A 115 21.17 8.93 -6.20
C ALA A 115 19.79 8.33 -6.51
N MET A 116 19.54 7.90 -7.74
CA MET A 116 18.30 7.19 -8.11
C MET A 116 18.13 5.88 -7.33
N ARG A 117 19.19 5.10 -7.18
CA ARG A 117 19.15 3.88 -6.37
C ARG A 117 18.88 4.18 -4.89
N MET A 118 19.51 5.20 -4.33
CA MET A 118 19.29 5.64 -2.95
C MET A 118 17.86 6.14 -2.73
N SER A 119 17.22 6.71 -3.75
CA SER A 119 15.81 7.14 -3.67
C SER A 119 14.87 5.98 -3.34
N PHE A 120 15.12 4.76 -3.83
CA PHE A 120 14.32 3.59 -3.48
C PHE A 120 14.45 3.23 -1.99
N ILE A 121 15.67 3.34 -1.44
CA ILE A 121 15.89 3.14 0.00
C ILE A 121 15.15 4.20 0.81
N MET A 122 15.25 5.47 0.42
CA MET A 122 14.56 6.57 1.10
C MET A 122 13.06 6.39 1.10
N VAL A 123 12.46 6.01 -0.04
CA VAL A 123 11.03 5.71 -0.14
C VAL A 123 10.64 4.55 0.77
N GLY A 124 11.42 3.49 0.79
CA GLY A 124 11.17 2.33 1.66
C GLY A 124 11.24 2.68 3.16
N ILE A 125 12.26 3.46 3.57
CA ILE A 125 12.41 3.95 4.95
C ILE A 125 11.25 4.88 5.33
N TRP A 126 10.88 5.81 4.44
CA TRP A 126 9.76 6.73 4.63
C TRP A 126 8.46 5.96 4.84
N TRP A 127 8.15 5.01 3.97
CA TRP A 127 6.97 4.19 4.09
C TRP A 127 6.97 3.37 5.39
N MET A 128 8.08 2.68 5.69
CA MET A 128 8.23 1.91 6.92
C MET A 128 8.08 2.78 8.17
N GLY A 129 8.72 3.95 8.20
CA GLY A 129 8.67 4.87 9.32
C GLY A 129 7.26 5.36 9.63
N PHE A 130 6.56 5.92 8.64
CA PHE A 130 5.21 6.42 8.82
C PHE A 130 4.19 5.30 9.10
N SER A 131 4.41 4.11 8.57
CA SER A 131 3.54 2.97 8.89
C SER A 131 3.60 2.56 10.36
N GLN A 132 4.75 2.76 11.06
CA GLN A 132 4.83 2.47 12.50
C GLN A 132 3.87 3.36 13.31
N TYR A 133 3.79 4.66 12.97
CA TYR A 133 2.84 5.56 13.61
C TYR A 133 1.39 5.08 13.40
N THR A 134 1.05 4.73 12.16
CA THR A 134 -0.26 4.15 11.83
C THR A 134 -0.54 2.88 12.65
N PHE A 135 0.44 1.99 12.77
CA PHE A 135 0.30 0.78 13.57
C PHE A 135 0.16 1.05 15.07
N ALA A 136 0.73 2.12 15.59
CA ALA A 136 0.58 2.50 17.00
C ALA A 136 -0.84 2.99 17.29
N VAL A 137 -1.39 3.83 16.42
CA VAL A 137 -2.67 4.54 16.63
C VAL A 137 -3.89 3.69 16.27
N LEU A 138 -3.82 2.85 15.22
CA LEU A 138 -4.96 2.06 14.79
C LEU A 138 -5.44 1.08 15.87
N PRO A 139 -6.76 0.95 16.08
CA PRO A 139 -7.33 0.03 17.06
C PRO A 139 -6.89 -1.41 16.76
N LYS A 140 -6.71 -2.18 17.84
CA LYS A 140 -6.52 -3.62 17.72
C LYS A 140 -7.89 -4.20 17.34
N GLY A 141 -7.99 -4.84 16.17
CA GLY A 141 -9.22 -5.54 15.78
C GLY A 141 -9.59 -6.59 16.83
N VAL A 142 -10.88 -6.85 16.95
CA VAL A 142 -11.37 -7.94 17.81
C VAL A 142 -10.95 -9.25 17.19
N THR A 143 -9.87 -9.83 17.71
CA THR A 143 -9.38 -11.14 17.25
C THR A 143 -10.45 -12.18 17.58
N SER A 144 -11.05 -12.79 16.59
CA SER A 144 -12.13 -13.77 16.78
C SER A 144 -11.65 -15.11 17.38
N GLY A 145 -10.35 -15.22 17.73
CA GLY A 145 -9.75 -16.45 18.27
C GLY A 145 -9.77 -17.65 17.32
N LYS A 146 -10.27 -17.49 16.11
CA LYS A 146 -10.40 -18.56 15.12
C LYS A 146 -9.05 -18.79 14.43
N LYS A 147 -8.64 -20.06 14.37
CA LYS A 147 -7.42 -20.48 13.69
C LYS A 147 -7.64 -20.52 12.17
N LEU A 148 -6.60 -20.23 11.41
CA LEU A 148 -6.59 -20.42 9.95
C LEU A 148 -6.80 -21.92 9.64
N THR A 149 -8.01 -22.26 9.22
CA THR A 149 -8.37 -23.58 8.73
C THR A 149 -8.68 -23.47 7.24
N LYS A 150 -8.51 -24.56 6.47
CA LYS A 150 -8.90 -24.59 5.04
C LYS A 150 -10.34 -24.09 4.80
N GLN A 151 -11.22 -24.30 5.75
CA GLN A 151 -12.59 -23.82 5.78
C GLN A 151 -12.71 -22.28 5.77
N VAL A 152 -11.75 -21.57 6.38
CA VAL A 152 -11.71 -20.08 6.40
C VAL A 152 -11.46 -19.52 5.01
N VAL A 153 -10.58 -20.16 4.24
CA VAL A 153 -10.31 -19.76 2.85
C VAL A 153 -11.55 -19.97 1.97
N PHE A 154 -12.24 -21.10 2.18
CA PHE A 154 -13.51 -21.39 1.47
C PHE A 154 -14.63 -20.42 1.87
N ASN A 155 -14.72 -20.04 3.13
CA ASN A 155 -15.69 -19.05 3.60
C ASN A 155 -15.41 -17.66 3.02
N GLY A 156 -14.14 -17.26 2.89
CA GLY A 156 -13.75 -16.03 2.20
C GLY A 156 -14.17 -16.01 0.73
N TYR A 157 -14.08 -17.14 0.04
CA TYR A 157 -14.59 -17.29 -1.33
C TYR A 157 -16.12 -17.21 -1.39
N ASN A 158 -16.81 -17.82 -0.46
CA ASN A 158 -18.28 -17.77 -0.38
C ASN A 158 -18.79 -16.35 -0.09
N GLU A 159 -18.08 -15.59 0.75
CA GLU A 159 -18.40 -14.16 1.00
C GLU A 159 -18.20 -13.32 -0.27
N LEU A 160 -17.11 -13.54 -1.01
CA LEU A 160 -16.91 -12.88 -2.32
C LEU A 160 -18.00 -13.24 -3.32
N LYS A 161 -18.46 -14.49 -3.33
CA LYS A 161 -19.56 -14.91 -4.19
C LYS A 161 -20.87 -14.24 -3.81
N LYS A 162 -21.20 -14.11 -2.52
CA LYS A 162 -22.38 -13.37 -2.06
C LYS A 162 -22.32 -11.90 -2.47
N VAL A 163 -21.15 -11.25 -2.35
CA VAL A 163 -20.95 -9.87 -2.80
C VAL A 163 -21.14 -9.77 -4.32
N TYR A 164 -20.59 -10.72 -5.08
CA TYR A 164 -20.77 -10.76 -6.54
C TYR A 164 -22.23 -10.92 -6.92
N ASP A 165 -22.96 -11.84 -6.27
CA ASP A 165 -24.39 -12.06 -6.50
C ASP A 165 -25.21 -10.80 -6.13
N ALA A 166 -24.88 -10.13 -5.02
CA ALA A 166 -25.48 -8.85 -4.64
C ALA A 166 -25.20 -7.73 -5.66
N LEU A 167 -23.99 -7.70 -6.23
CA LEU A 167 -23.61 -6.77 -7.29
C LEU A 167 -24.41 -6.98 -8.58
N THR A 168 -24.65 -8.23 -8.95
CA THR A 168 -25.42 -8.55 -10.17
C THR A 168 -26.88 -8.11 -10.09
N HIS A 169 -27.45 -8.07 -8.88
CA HIS A 169 -28.85 -7.68 -8.64
C HIS A 169 -29.02 -6.17 -8.38
N ASN A 170 -27.93 -5.41 -8.11
CA ASN A 170 -28.00 -3.98 -7.85
C ASN A 170 -27.54 -3.16 -9.06
N LEU A 171 -28.49 -2.71 -9.88
CA LEU A 171 -28.20 -1.96 -11.09
C LEU A 171 -27.43 -0.64 -10.84
N ARG A 172 -27.69 0.04 -9.69
CA ARG A 172 -27.01 1.29 -9.34
C ARG A 172 -25.52 1.02 -9.04
N LEU A 173 -25.25 -0.02 -8.28
CA LEU A 173 -23.86 -0.41 -7.92
C LEU A 173 -23.08 -0.88 -9.15
N LYS A 174 -23.73 -1.61 -10.05
CA LYS A 174 -23.15 -2.04 -11.33
C LYS A 174 -22.77 -0.83 -12.21
N ARG A 175 -23.65 0.15 -12.35
CA ARG A 175 -23.39 1.39 -13.09
C ARG A 175 -22.24 2.19 -12.46
N TYR A 176 -22.22 2.28 -11.13
CA TYR A 176 -21.14 2.94 -10.40
C TYR A 176 -19.79 2.28 -10.66
N LEU A 177 -19.71 0.94 -10.60
CA LEU A 177 -18.45 0.21 -10.85
C LEU A 177 -17.98 0.38 -12.30
N VAL A 178 -18.87 0.38 -13.28
CA VAL A 178 -18.51 0.65 -14.67
C VAL A 178 -18.01 2.08 -14.84
N ALA A 179 -18.70 3.06 -14.26
CA ALA A 179 -18.26 4.46 -14.29
C ALA A 179 -16.90 4.65 -13.60
N PHE A 180 -16.70 4.01 -12.44
CA PHE A 180 -15.42 4.04 -11.72
C PHE A 180 -14.30 3.42 -12.54
N PHE A 181 -14.54 2.28 -13.20
CA PHE A 181 -13.57 1.64 -14.08
C PHE A 181 -13.16 2.54 -15.23
N VAL A 182 -14.14 3.16 -15.92
CA VAL A 182 -13.87 4.11 -17.02
C VAL A 182 -13.10 5.34 -16.54
N TYR A 183 -13.45 5.86 -15.35
CA TYR A 183 -12.78 7.03 -14.79
C TYR A 183 -11.33 6.72 -14.33
N SER A 184 -11.06 5.50 -13.88
CA SER A 184 -9.73 5.10 -13.37
C SER A 184 -8.75 4.65 -14.46
N MET A 185 -9.19 4.51 -15.71
CA MET A 185 -8.35 4.27 -16.88
C MET A 185 -7.86 5.56 -17.54
#